data_181ce3df49ba0fd043c43fbb06173446
#
_entry.id   181ce3df49ba0fd043c43fbb06173446
#
_cell.length_a   1.000
_cell.length_b   1.000
_cell.length_c   1.000
_cell.angle_alpha   90.00
_cell.angle_beta   90.00
_cell.angle_gamma   90.00
#
_symmetry.space_group_name_H-M   'P 1'
#
loop_
_entity.id
_entity.type
_entity.pdbx_description
1 polymer ?
#
loop_
_entity_poly.entity_id
_entity_poly.type
_entity_poly.pdbx_seq_one_letter_code
_entity_poly.pdbx_strand_id
1 'polypeptide(L)'
;ALRAFTNQSDGIIIFSPVYHQFRNIIKTNNREMIESEMIKKNGRYYLDLNNLENKMKGIEKVVILCSPHNPSGRIWTKNEQIEVAYFCKKHNLILIIDEIHNDLVNPENNHITFPRIGEDYFQNFILMTSTTKTFNIAGGLMGNVIIPNNSLRDKFQKANFATGETPNRFGMILGEVAMRSGHQWLNDLLIYIKKNKKIFDNEINKLNTLVSMNIDATYLAWVDFTKTGDTENNNFQKLKYESKIISNRGSTFGLGGDNHFRFNLATSTE
;
A
#
# COMPACT_ATOMS: atom_id res chain seq x y z
N ALA A 1 -7.44 -8.53 11.03
CA ALA A 1 -8.24 -7.30 11.25
C ALA A 1 -9.65 -7.43 10.70
N LEU A 2 -9.90 -7.72 9.40
CA LEU A 2 -11.27 -7.73 8.85
C LEU A 2 -12.23 -8.62 9.66
N ARG A 3 -11.84 -9.85 10.00
CA ARG A 3 -12.68 -10.77 10.79
C ARG A 3 -12.99 -10.27 12.20
N ALA A 4 -12.14 -9.43 12.78
CA ALA A 4 -12.35 -8.86 14.10
C ALA A 4 -13.38 -7.74 14.11
N PHE A 5 -13.53 -7.01 13.01
CA PHE A 5 -14.29 -5.75 12.96
C PHE A 5 -15.47 -5.76 12.01
N THR A 6 -15.63 -6.83 11.23
CA THR A 6 -16.70 -6.93 10.22
C THR A 6 -17.32 -8.31 10.20
N ASN A 7 -18.59 -8.36 9.79
CA ASN A 7 -19.34 -9.56 9.48
C ASN A 7 -19.32 -9.83 7.97
N GLN A 8 -19.85 -10.98 7.54
CA GLN A 8 -20.10 -11.22 6.12
C GLN A 8 -21.04 -10.15 5.57
N SER A 9 -20.84 -9.77 4.32
CA SER A 9 -21.57 -8.72 3.61
C SER A 9 -21.36 -7.28 4.09
N ASP A 10 -20.58 -7.05 5.18
CA ASP A 10 -20.15 -5.69 5.51
C ASP A 10 -19.23 -5.11 4.41
N GLY A 11 -19.36 -3.81 4.16
CA GLY A 11 -18.60 -3.08 3.15
C GLY A 11 -17.19 -2.71 3.62
N ILE A 12 -16.21 -2.94 2.73
CA ILE A 12 -14.81 -2.54 2.92
C ILE A 12 -14.42 -1.61 1.79
N ILE A 13 -14.04 -0.39 2.15
CA ILE A 13 -13.59 0.63 1.19
C ILE A 13 -12.09 0.47 0.94
N ILE A 14 -11.70 0.48 -0.33
CA ILE A 14 -10.30 0.55 -0.80
C ILE A 14 -10.17 1.61 -1.88
N PHE A 15 -8.98 2.22 -2.00
CA PHE A 15 -8.66 3.25 -2.99
C PHE A 15 -7.82 2.63 -4.11
N SER A 16 -8.45 2.37 -5.26
CA SER A 16 -7.81 1.68 -6.40
C SER A 16 -7.18 2.67 -7.39
N PRO A 17 -6.08 2.27 -8.08
CA PRO A 17 -5.43 0.96 -8.01
C PRO A 17 -4.65 0.78 -6.71
N VAL A 18 -4.75 -0.38 -6.06
CA VAL A 18 -4.10 -0.66 -4.78
C VAL A 18 -3.63 -2.11 -4.69
N TYR A 19 -2.79 -2.42 -3.73
CA TYR A 19 -2.23 -3.76 -3.53
C TYR A 19 -3.29 -4.86 -3.64
N HIS A 20 -3.11 -5.74 -4.62
CA HIS A 20 -4.10 -6.73 -5.04
C HIS A 20 -4.56 -7.68 -3.92
N GLN A 21 -3.74 -7.92 -2.90
CA GLN A 21 -4.13 -8.79 -1.78
C GLN A 21 -5.26 -8.20 -0.94
N PHE A 22 -5.44 -6.88 -0.89
CA PHE A 22 -6.61 -6.32 -0.21
C PHE A 22 -7.91 -6.79 -0.87
N ARG A 23 -7.97 -6.77 -2.19
CA ARG A 23 -9.10 -7.28 -2.98
C ARG A 23 -9.36 -8.76 -2.71
N ASN A 24 -8.29 -9.56 -2.72
CA ASN A 24 -8.38 -11.00 -2.46
C ASN A 24 -8.88 -11.29 -1.04
N ILE A 25 -8.32 -10.63 -0.02
CA ILE A 25 -8.71 -10.82 1.37
C ILE A 25 -10.18 -10.41 1.61
N ILE A 26 -10.64 -9.32 1.01
CA ILE A 26 -12.04 -8.88 1.10
C ILE A 26 -12.96 -9.95 0.53
N LYS A 27 -12.69 -10.41 -0.71
CA LYS A 27 -13.49 -11.43 -1.40
C LYS A 27 -13.51 -12.77 -0.67
N THR A 28 -12.33 -13.28 -0.29
CA THR A 28 -12.21 -14.61 0.38
C THR A 28 -12.82 -14.64 1.78
N ASN A 29 -13.06 -13.47 2.38
CA ASN A 29 -13.77 -13.37 3.64
C ASN A 29 -15.27 -13.01 3.47
N ASN A 30 -15.82 -13.04 2.26
CA ASN A 30 -17.21 -12.75 1.94
C ASN A 30 -17.66 -11.35 2.42
N ARG A 31 -16.81 -10.33 2.21
CA ARG A 31 -17.14 -8.91 2.46
C ARG A 31 -17.42 -8.22 1.13
N GLU A 32 -18.28 -7.20 1.16
CA GLU A 32 -18.52 -6.35 0.01
C GLU A 32 -17.35 -5.41 -0.21
N MET A 33 -16.83 -5.39 -1.44
CA MET A 33 -15.73 -4.49 -1.81
C MET A 33 -16.28 -3.21 -2.43
N ILE A 34 -16.02 -2.07 -1.80
CA ILE A 34 -16.33 -0.75 -2.32
C ILE A 34 -15.04 -0.12 -2.84
N GLU A 35 -14.87 -0.15 -4.16
CA GLU A 35 -13.70 0.42 -4.82
C GLU A 35 -13.92 1.89 -5.13
N SER A 36 -13.11 2.76 -4.54
CA SER A 36 -12.98 4.16 -4.92
C SER A 36 -11.81 4.30 -5.87
N GLU A 37 -12.08 4.54 -7.15
CA GLU A 37 -11.04 4.83 -8.12
C GLU A 37 -10.42 6.18 -7.83
N MET A 38 -9.08 6.22 -7.70
CA MET A 38 -8.33 7.45 -7.47
C MET A 38 -8.23 8.28 -8.76
N ILE A 39 -8.20 9.59 -8.60
CA ILE A 39 -7.99 10.52 -9.71
C ILE A 39 -6.49 10.56 -10.05
N LYS A 40 -6.15 10.22 -11.30
CA LYS A 40 -4.80 10.38 -11.84
C LYS A 40 -4.64 11.77 -12.46
N LYS A 41 -3.75 12.59 -11.90
CA LYS A 41 -3.47 13.94 -12.41
C LYS A 41 -1.97 14.21 -12.32
N ASN A 42 -1.36 14.67 -13.44
CA ASN A 42 0.06 15.01 -13.51
C ASN A 42 0.98 13.89 -13.01
N GLY A 43 0.70 12.62 -13.38
CA GLY A 43 1.48 11.46 -12.96
C GLY A 43 1.38 11.11 -11.47
N ARG A 44 0.32 11.56 -10.78
CA ARG A 44 0.09 11.33 -9.36
C ARG A 44 -1.37 10.94 -9.10
N TYR A 45 -1.63 10.09 -8.13
CA TYR A 45 -2.99 9.73 -7.71
C TYR A 45 -3.47 10.61 -6.55
N TYR A 46 -4.77 10.88 -6.53
CA TYR A 46 -5.47 11.64 -5.49
C TYR A 46 -6.72 10.88 -5.06
N LEU A 47 -7.05 10.96 -3.78
CA LEU A 47 -8.29 10.40 -3.25
C LEU A 47 -9.49 11.25 -3.68
N ASP A 48 -10.58 10.60 -4.05
CA ASP A 48 -11.86 11.27 -4.37
C ASP A 48 -12.92 10.88 -3.32
N LEU A 49 -12.81 11.49 -2.15
CA LEU A 49 -13.71 11.20 -1.03
C LEU A 49 -15.14 11.65 -1.31
N ASN A 50 -15.33 12.72 -2.10
CA ASN A 50 -16.67 13.18 -2.48
C ASN A 50 -17.39 12.18 -3.38
N ASN A 51 -16.72 11.68 -4.40
CA ASN A 51 -17.27 10.63 -5.26
C ASN A 51 -17.49 9.32 -4.50
N LEU A 52 -16.60 8.98 -3.58
CA LEU A 52 -16.76 7.83 -2.70
C LEU A 52 -18.03 7.96 -1.85
N GLU A 53 -18.25 9.13 -1.23
CA GLU A 53 -19.43 9.37 -0.40
C GLU A 53 -20.74 9.13 -1.18
N ASN A 54 -20.79 9.56 -2.43
CA ASN A 54 -21.95 9.34 -3.33
C ASN A 54 -22.16 7.85 -3.71
N LYS A 55 -21.14 7.01 -3.57
CA LYS A 55 -21.19 5.57 -3.87
C LYS A 55 -21.45 4.69 -2.66
N MET A 56 -21.45 5.27 -1.45
CA MET A 56 -21.70 4.51 -0.23
C MET A 56 -23.12 3.92 -0.19
N LYS A 57 -23.19 2.70 0.32
CA LYS A 57 -24.44 1.90 0.41
C LYS A 57 -24.99 1.84 1.83
N GLY A 58 -24.28 2.40 2.83
CA GLY A 58 -24.63 2.30 4.25
C GLY A 58 -24.21 0.98 4.94
N ILE A 59 -23.55 0.10 4.20
CA ILE A 59 -23.05 -1.18 4.72
C ILE A 59 -21.55 -1.12 5.09
N GLU A 60 -20.89 -0.02 4.80
CA GLU A 60 -19.45 0.15 5.00
C GLU A 60 -19.10 0.16 6.51
N LYS A 61 -18.03 -0.53 6.87
CA LYS A 61 -17.52 -0.61 8.24
C LYS A 61 -16.04 -0.25 8.33
N VAL A 62 -15.29 -0.46 7.26
CA VAL A 62 -13.83 -0.33 7.27
C VAL A 62 -13.37 0.40 6.02
N VAL A 63 -12.39 1.28 6.19
CA VAL A 63 -11.56 1.86 5.12
C VAL A 63 -10.16 1.26 5.23
N ILE A 64 -9.54 0.88 4.12
CA ILE A 64 -8.13 0.49 4.07
C ILE A 64 -7.35 1.55 3.30
N LEU A 65 -6.40 2.21 3.97
CA LEU A 65 -5.45 3.15 3.39
C LEU A 65 -4.06 2.54 3.35
N CYS A 66 -3.46 2.46 2.17
CA CYS A 66 -2.06 2.06 1.99
C CYS A 66 -1.16 3.30 1.99
N SER A 67 -0.20 3.40 2.91
CA SER A 67 0.64 4.58 3.12
C SER A 67 2.05 4.20 3.62
N PRO A 68 3.11 4.37 2.86
CA PRO A 68 3.18 4.76 1.44
C PRO A 68 2.41 3.83 0.51
N HIS A 69 1.91 4.40 -0.58
CA HIS A 69 0.96 3.72 -1.45
C HIS A 69 1.63 2.72 -2.40
N ASN A 70 1.13 1.50 -2.44
CA ASN A 70 1.48 0.46 -3.41
C ASN A 70 0.28 0.25 -4.36
N PRO A 71 0.42 0.49 -5.68
CA PRO A 71 1.66 0.38 -6.46
C PRO A 71 2.39 1.70 -6.77
N SER A 72 1.80 2.87 -6.52
CA SER A 72 2.32 4.14 -7.07
C SER A 72 3.52 4.74 -6.34
N GLY A 73 3.89 4.21 -5.16
CA GLY A 73 4.98 4.76 -4.35
C GLY A 73 4.70 6.14 -3.76
N ARG A 74 3.45 6.61 -3.80
CA ARG A 74 3.06 7.91 -3.29
C ARG A 74 3.04 7.96 -1.77
N ILE A 75 3.47 9.09 -1.19
CA ILE A 75 3.28 9.46 0.22
C ILE A 75 2.06 10.40 0.32
N TRP A 76 1.14 10.10 1.25
CA TRP A 76 0.02 10.97 1.57
C TRP A 76 0.48 12.11 2.47
N THR A 77 0.06 13.33 2.15
CA THR A 77 0.33 14.51 3.00
C THR A 77 -0.42 14.42 4.31
N LYS A 78 -0.01 15.22 5.30
CA LYS A 78 -0.72 15.33 6.58
C LYS A 78 -2.20 15.68 6.37
N ASN A 79 -2.50 16.64 5.48
CA ASN A 79 -3.86 17.08 5.23
C ASN A 79 -4.71 15.97 4.59
N GLU A 80 -4.19 15.23 3.62
CA GLU A 80 -4.91 14.10 3.03
C GLU A 80 -5.21 13.00 4.04
N GLN A 81 -4.28 12.71 4.95
CA GLN A 81 -4.53 11.76 6.04
C GLN A 81 -5.61 12.26 7.00
N ILE A 82 -5.61 13.57 7.32
CA ILE A 82 -6.65 14.22 8.14
C ILE A 82 -8.01 14.14 7.44
N GLU A 83 -8.09 14.39 6.13
CA GLU A 83 -9.33 14.28 5.35
C GLU A 83 -9.90 12.86 5.41
N VAL A 84 -9.07 11.83 5.27
CA VAL A 84 -9.49 10.43 5.44
C VAL A 84 -9.96 10.16 6.87
N ALA A 85 -9.29 10.69 7.89
CA ALA A 85 -9.70 10.54 9.29
C ALA A 85 -11.08 11.19 9.55
N TYR A 86 -11.31 12.40 9.03
CA TYR A 86 -12.61 13.07 9.12
C TYR A 86 -13.71 12.30 8.38
N PHE A 87 -13.42 11.80 7.19
CA PHE A 87 -14.35 10.96 6.44
C PHE A 87 -14.74 9.72 7.26
N CYS A 88 -13.76 9.02 7.83
CA CYS A 88 -14.02 7.85 8.68
C CYS A 88 -14.83 8.22 9.94
N LYS A 89 -14.52 9.36 10.57
CA LYS A 89 -15.26 9.84 11.74
C LYS A 89 -16.71 10.18 11.39
N LYS A 90 -16.93 10.89 10.30
CA LYS A 90 -18.27 11.29 9.79
C LYS A 90 -19.16 10.07 9.57
N HIS A 91 -18.62 9.00 8.99
CA HIS A 91 -19.37 7.80 8.61
C HIS A 91 -19.24 6.65 9.62
N ASN A 92 -18.65 6.89 10.81
CA ASN A 92 -18.44 5.89 11.86
C ASN A 92 -17.72 4.62 11.36
N LEU A 93 -16.66 4.82 10.55
CA LEU A 93 -15.86 3.74 9.95
C LEU A 93 -14.59 3.50 10.77
N ILE A 94 -14.06 2.28 10.73
CA ILE A 94 -12.74 1.95 11.24
C ILE A 94 -11.73 2.14 10.12
N LEU A 95 -10.62 2.82 10.39
CA LEU A 95 -9.55 3.03 9.45
C LEU A 95 -8.41 2.04 9.68
N ILE A 96 -8.15 1.16 8.73
CA ILE A 96 -6.95 0.32 8.69
C ILE A 96 -5.90 1.02 7.83
N ILE A 97 -4.73 1.29 8.40
CA ILE A 97 -3.62 1.91 7.69
C ILE A 97 -2.50 0.87 7.56
N ASP A 98 -2.19 0.52 6.31
CA ASP A 98 -1.06 -0.33 5.98
C ASP A 98 0.17 0.53 5.70
N GLU A 99 1.04 0.65 6.71
CA GLU A 99 2.31 1.36 6.64
C GLU A 99 3.52 0.40 6.53
N ILE A 100 3.35 -0.74 5.88
CA ILE A 100 4.42 -1.74 5.74
C ILE A 100 5.66 -1.20 5.00
N HIS A 101 5.51 -0.10 4.24
CA HIS A 101 6.57 0.57 3.50
C HIS A 101 7.07 1.87 4.14
N ASN A 102 6.70 2.16 5.38
CA ASN A 102 6.96 3.44 6.05
C ASN A 102 8.43 3.85 6.14
N ASP A 103 9.36 2.88 6.21
CA ASP A 103 10.80 3.14 6.27
C ASP A 103 11.47 3.23 4.89
N LEU A 104 10.76 2.82 3.83
CA LEU A 104 11.28 2.79 2.46
C LEU A 104 10.95 4.10 1.72
N VAL A 105 11.36 5.21 2.32
CA VAL A 105 11.10 6.57 1.84
C VAL A 105 12.35 7.11 1.15
N ASN A 106 12.19 7.71 -0.03
CA ASN A 106 13.31 8.37 -0.70
C ASN A 106 13.91 9.44 0.21
N PRO A 107 15.26 9.57 0.29
CA PRO A 107 15.91 10.45 1.26
C PRO A 107 15.49 11.93 1.20
N GLU A 108 14.97 12.41 0.07
CA GLU A 108 14.45 13.77 -0.10
C GLU A 108 13.00 13.96 0.35
N ASN A 109 12.30 12.89 0.66
CA ASN A 109 10.88 12.91 1.05
C ASN A 109 10.71 12.61 2.54
N ASN A 110 9.55 12.93 3.07
CA ASN A 110 9.20 12.66 4.46
C ASN A 110 7.82 12.00 4.54
N HIS A 111 7.77 10.79 5.09
CA HIS A 111 6.52 10.11 5.44
C HIS A 111 6.12 10.48 6.88
N ILE A 112 4.88 10.91 7.04
CA ILE A 112 4.30 11.16 8.35
C ILE A 112 3.42 9.96 8.69
N THR A 113 3.85 9.15 9.67
CA THR A 113 3.04 8.03 10.15
C THR A 113 1.74 8.54 10.77
N PHE A 114 0.65 7.82 10.53
CA PHE A 114 -0.71 8.25 10.89
C PHE A 114 -0.87 8.69 12.34
N PRO A 115 -0.32 8.03 13.36
CA PRO A 115 -0.42 8.51 14.74
C PRO A 115 0.14 9.91 14.97
N ARG A 116 1.04 10.39 14.14
CA ARG A 116 1.63 11.74 14.23
C ARG A 116 0.79 12.84 13.59
N ILE A 117 -0.32 12.50 12.94
CA ILE A 117 -1.24 13.54 12.43
C ILE A 117 -2.01 14.24 13.55
N GLY A 118 -2.12 13.60 14.72
CA GLY A 118 -2.73 14.12 15.93
C GLY A 118 -3.82 13.15 16.44
N GLU A 119 -3.72 12.76 17.71
CA GLU A 119 -4.68 11.85 18.36
C GLU A 119 -6.09 12.44 18.46
N ASP A 120 -6.21 13.77 18.46
CA ASP A 120 -7.48 14.48 18.57
C ASP A 120 -8.41 14.28 17.37
N TYR A 121 -7.84 13.88 16.22
CA TYR A 121 -8.63 13.75 14.99
C TYR A 121 -9.42 12.45 14.93
N PHE A 122 -8.80 11.32 15.28
CA PHE A 122 -9.45 10.02 15.10
C PHE A 122 -8.76 8.90 15.90
N GLN A 123 -9.52 8.24 16.78
CA GLN A 123 -9.04 7.14 17.63
C GLN A 123 -9.37 5.74 17.08
N ASN A 124 -10.32 5.65 16.15
CA ASN A 124 -10.78 4.36 15.61
C ASN A 124 -9.94 3.91 14.41
N PHE A 125 -8.63 3.83 14.61
CA PHE A 125 -7.71 3.32 13.59
C PHE A 125 -6.93 2.09 14.06
N ILE A 126 -6.42 1.38 13.07
CA ILE A 126 -5.55 0.21 13.21
C ILE A 126 -4.37 0.45 12.30
N LEU A 127 -3.22 0.72 12.89
CA LEU A 127 -1.97 0.87 12.15
C LEU A 127 -1.28 -0.49 12.05
N MET A 128 -0.89 -0.86 10.84
CA MET A 128 -0.12 -2.07 10.55
C MET A 128 1.24 -1.71 9.99
N THR A 129 2.30 -2.19 10.64
CA THR A 129 3.69 -2.01 10.21
C THR A 129 4.43 -3.34 10.20
N SER A 130 5.58 -3.39 9.55
CA SER A 130 6.46 -4.57 9.60
C SER A 130 7.86 -4.23 9.17
N THR A 131 8.84 -4.80 9.83
CA THR A 131 10.26 -4.77 9.43
C THR A 131 10.56 -5.63 8.21
N THR A 132 9.61 -6.47 7.80
CA THR A 132 9.84 -7.49 6.76
C THR A 132 10.11 -6.90 5.37
N LYS A 133 9.51 -5.76 5.04
CA LYS A 133 9.80 -5.05 3.79
C LYS A 133 11.03 -4.17 3.91
N THR A 134 11.15 -3.46 5.02
CA THR A 134 12.29 -2.57 5.32
C THR A 134 13.62 -3.30 5.21
N PHE A 135 13.73 -4.50 5.78
CA PHE A 135 14.98 -5.26 5.89
C PHE A 135 15.02 -6.53 5.04
N ASN A 136 14.11 -6.67 4.07
CA ASN A 136 14.05 -7.84 3.18
C ASN A 136 14.00 -9.21 3.90
N ILE A 137 13.28 -9.29 5.01
CA ILE A 137 13.11 -10.48 5.85
C ILE A 137 11.67 -11.01 5.82
N ALA A 138 11.03 -10.99 4.65
CA ALA A 138 9.64 -11.39 4.49
C ALA A 138 9.35 -12.82 4.99
N GLY A 139 10.31 -13.73 4.90
CA GLY A 139 10.21 -15.09 5.45
C GLY A 139 10.08 -15.15 6.98
N GLY A 140 10.40 -14.06 7.69
CA GLY A 140 10.19 -13.93 9.12
C GLY A 140 8.73 -13.86 9.54
N LEU A 141 7.80 -13.59 8.62
CA LEU A 141 6.35 -13.60 8.84
C LEU A 141 5.90 -12.85 10.11
N MET A 142 6.37 -11.62 10.27
CA MET A 142 6.11 -10.80 11.45
C MET A 142 5.50 -9.45 11.03
N GLY A 143 4.52 -8.98 11.79
CA GLY A 143 3.92 -7.66 11.65
C GLY A 143 3.49 -7.10 13.00
N ASN A 144 3.45 -5.78 13.11
CA ASN A 144 2.99 -5.07 14.29
C ASN A 144 1.59 -4.49 13.99
N VAL A 145 0.70 -4.60 14.97
CA VAL A 145 -0.64 -4.02 14.91
C VAL A 145 -0.80 -3.09 16.11
N ILE A 146 -0.98 -1.81 15.85
CA ILE A 146 -1.10 -0.76 16.84
C ILE A 146 -2.53 -0.22 16.83
N ILE A 147 -3.23 -0.35 17.96
CA ILE A 147 -4.64 0.04 18.12
C ILE A 147 -4.75 0.88 19.38
N PRO A 148 -4.91 2.21 19.30
CA PRO A 148 -5.02 3.07 20.47
C PRO A 148 -6.34 2.86 21.25
N ASN A 149 -7.44 2.67 20.54
CA ASN A 149 -8.76 2.44 21.12
C ASN A 149 -8.83 1.07 21.83
N ASN A 150 -9.05 1.08 23.15
CA ASN A 150 -9.09 -0.14 23.99
C ASN A 150 -10.14 -1.14 23.52
N SER A 151 -11.36 -0.68 23.21
CA SER A 151 -12.45 -1.57 22.77
C SER A 151 -12.13 -2.27 21.44
N LEU A 152 -11.53 -1.56 20.49
CA LEU A 152 -11.09 -2.16 19.24
C LEU A 152 -9.92 -3.13 19.46
N ARG A 153 -8.98 -2.78 20.34
CA ARG A 153 -7.83 -3.63 20.67
C ARG A 153 -8.29 -4.95 21.30
N ASP A 154 -9.24 -4.90 22.23
CA ASP A 154 -9.80 -6.09 22.89
C ASP A 154 -10.51 -7.00 21.87
N LYS A 155 -11.30 -6.40 20.95
CA LYS A 155 -11.94 -7.17 19.86
C LYS A 155 -10.90 -7.83 18.95
N PHE A 156 -9.85 -7.11 18.60
CA PHE A 156 -8.77 -7.66 17.78
C PHE A 156 -8.05 -8.81 18.47
N GLN A 157 -7.69 -8.64 19.74
CA GLN A 157 -7.01 -9.68 20.54
C GLN A 157 -7.86 -10.95 20.67
N LYS A 158 -9.16 -10.80 20.95
CA LYS A 158 -10.10 -11.94 21.01
C LYS A 158 -10.17 -12.69 19.68
N ALA A 159 -10.28 -11.96 18.56
CA ALA A 159 -10.33 -12.57 17.23
C ALA A 159 -9.00 -13.26 16.88
N ASN A 160 -7.87 -12.65 17.20
CA ASN A 160 -6.55 -13.23 16.97
C ASN A 160 -6.31 -14.49 17.80
N PHE A 161 -6.69 -14.45 19.08
CA PHE A 161 -6.60 -15.62 19.95
C PHE A 161 -7.46 -16.79 19.45
N ALA A 162 -8.66 -16.50 18.93
CA ALA A 162 -9.56 -17.52 18.38
C ALA A 162 -9.01 -18.22 17.12
N THR A 163 -8.08 -17.62 16.40
CA THR A 163 -7.43 -18.26 15.24
C THR A 163 -6.26 -19.16 15.63
N GLY A 164 -5.80 -19.09 16.87
CA GLY A 164 -4.63 -19.83 17.35
C GLY A 164 -3.30 -19.34 16.75
N GLU A 165 -3.33 -18.23 16.01
CA GLU A 165 -2.13 -17.66 15.38
C GLU A 165 -1.26 -16.97 16.43
N THR A 166 0.01 -17.32 16.47
CA THR A 166 1.03 -16.69 17.29
C THR A 166 2.15 -16.14 16.42
N PRO A 167 2.80 -15.04 16.83
CA PRO A 167 3.95 -14.52 16.09
C PRO A 167 5.05 -15.57 15.99
N ASN A 168 5.70 -15.64 14.82
CA ASN A 168 6.88 -16.46 14.61
C ASN A 168 8.03 -15.93 15.49
N ARG A 169 8.55 -16.77 16.39
CA ARG A 169 9.61 -16.38 17.33
C ARG A 169 10.89 -15.91 16.63
N PHE A 170 11.29 -16.58 15.55
CA PHE A 170 12.45 -16.17 14.77
C PHE A 170 12.19 -14.82 14.07
N GLY A 171 10.99 -14.61 13.55
CA GLY A 171 10.59 -13.34 12.97
C GLY A 171 10.63 -12.18 13.96
N MET A 172 10.20 -12.42 15.22
CA MET A 172 10.28 -11.40 16.28
C MET A 172 11.73 -11.02 16.58
N ILE A 173 12.62 -12.02 16.74
CA ILE A 173 14.05 -11.79 17.00
C ILE A 173 14.71 -11.07 15.82
N LEU A 174 14.46 -11.54 14.59
CA LEU A 174 14.94 -10.89 13.36
C LEU A 174 14.49 -9.43 13.28
N GLY A 175 13.21 -9.18 13.55
CA GLY A 175 12.65 -7.81 13.54
C GLY A 175 13.26 -6.92 14.59
N GLU A 176 13.46 -7.40 15.83
CA GLU A 176 14.10 -6.66 16.91
C GLU A 176 15.55 -6.29 16.57
N VAL A 177 16.34 -7.27 16.11
CA VAL A 177 17.74 -7.05 15.73
C VAL A 177 17.85 -6.09 14.55
N ALA A 178 16.99 -6.25 13.54
CA ALA A 178 16.96 -5.37 12.38
C ALA A 178 16.67 -3.91 12.76
N MET A 179 15.68 -3.68 13.61
CA MET A 179 15.36 -2.33 14.10
C MET A 179 16.46 -1.75 14.99
N ARG A 180 17.11 -2.56 15.80
CA ARG A 180 18.17 -2.10 16.72
C ARG A 180 19.47 -1.77 15.99
N SER A 181 19.84 -2.56 14.98
CA SER A 181 21.19 -2.55 14.39
C SER A 181 21.21 -2.32 12.88
N GLY A 182 20.06 -2.25 12.21
CA GLY A 182 19.96 -2.20 10.76
C GLY A 182 20.00 -0.82 10.13
N HIS A 183 20.14 0.27 10.90
CA HIS A 183 20.02 1.64 10.38
C HIS A 183 21.00 1.95 9.24
N GLN A 184 22.27 1.55 9.38
CA GLN A 184 23.27 1.79 8.33
C GLN A 184 22.91 1.04 7.05
N TRP A 185 22.54 -0.23 7.18
CA TRP A 185 22.10 -1.05 6.04
C TRP A 185 20.88 -0.42 5.32
N LEU A 186 19.89 0.08 6.08
CA LEU A 186 18.73 0.74 5.51
C LEU A 186 19.11 2.02 4.75
N ASN A 187 19.98 2.85 5.32
CA ASN A 187 20.44 4.07 4.66
C ASN A 187 21.16 3.75 3.34
N ASP A 188 22.03 2.76 3.33
CA ASP A 188 22.75 2.32 2.13
C ASP A 188 21.77 1.76 1.08
N LEU A 189 20.77 0.97 1.52
CA LEU A 189 19.70 0.47 0.66
C LEU A 189 18.90 1.60 0.00
N LEU A 190 18.51 2.62 0.77
CA LEU A 190 17.72 3.74 0.23
C LEU A 190 18.51 4.53 -0.82
N ILE A 191 19.80 4.74 -0.60
CA ILE A 191 20.71 5.36 -1.59
C ILE A 191 20.78 4.50 -2.85
N TYR A 192 20.90 3.19 -2.68
CA TYR A 192 20.97 2.25 -3.79
C TYR A 192 19.67 2.21 -4.60
N ILE A 193 18.51 2.11 -3.94
CA ILE A 193 17.20 2.16 -4.60
C ILE A 193 17.02 3.48 -5.35
N LYS A 194 17.42 4.60 -4.76
CA LYS A 194 17.37 5.92 -5.42
C LYS A 194 18.20 5.95 -6.70
N LYS A 195 19.39 5.35 -6.69
CA LYS A 195 20.22 5.20 -7.89
C LYS A 195 19.52 4.37 -8.96
N ASN A 196 18.97 3.20 -8.59
CA ASN A 196 18.24 2.34 -9.52
C ASN A 196 17.02 3.06 -10.11
N LYS A 197 16.26 3.77 -9.27
CA LYS A 197 15.13 4.59 -9.71
C LYS A 197 15.54 5.62 -10.75
N LYS A 198 16.62 6.36 -10.50
CA LYS A 198 17.13 7.37 -11.44
C LYS A 198 17.51 6.75 -12.79
N ILE A 199 18.16 5.59 -12.79
CA ILE A 199 18.50 4.86 -14.02
C ILE A 199 17.22 4.45 -14.74
N PHE A 200 16.27 3.83 -14.03
CA PHE A 200 15.01 3.38 -14.59
C PHE A 200 14.22 4.54 -15.21
N ASP A 201 14.04 5.64 -14.48
CA ASP A 201 13.29 6.81 -14.96
C ASP A 201 13.97 7.43 -16.20
N ASN A 202 15.32 7.50 -16.23
CA ASN A 202 16.06 8.01 -17.39
C ASN A 202 15.83 7.14 -18.63
N GLU A 203 15.78 5.81 -18.49
CA GLU A 203 15.53 4.92 -19.63
C GLU A 203 14.05 4.98 -20.06
N ILE A 204 13.11 4.97 -19.15
CA ILE A 204 11.67 5.09 -19.47
C ILE A 204 11.39 6.42 -20.16
N ASN A 205 12.00 7.53 -19.71
CA ASN A 205 11.77 8.86 -20.30
C ASN A 205 12.31 9.00 -21.74
N LYS A 206 13.14 8.07 -22.20
CA LYS A 206 13.54 8.00 -23.64
C LYS A 206 12.43 7.41 -24.51
N LEU A 207 11.46 6.74 -23.89
CA LEU A 207 10.37 6.05 -24.57
C LEU A 207 9.11 6.93 -24.54
N ASN A 208 8.75 7.54 -25.67
CA ASN A 208 7.61 8.47 -25.77
C ASN A 208 6.25 7.83 -25.44
N THR A 209 6.19 6.50 -25.43
CA THR A 209 4.96 5.72 -25.22
C THR A 209 4.76 5.23 -23.77
N LEU A 210 5.78 5.41 -22.92
CA LEU A 210 5.73 4.97 -21.52
C LEU A 210 5.83 6.18 -20.58
N VAL A 211 5.15 6.10 -19.45
CA VAL A 211 5.21 7.14 -18.41
C VAL A 211 5.41 6.49 -17.05
N SER A 212 6.58 6.69 -16.45
CA SER A 212 6.82 6.29 -15.05
C SER A 212 6.20 7.30 -14.10
N MET A 213 5.49 6.82 -13.09
CA MET A 213 5.00 7.70 -12.02
C MET A 213 6.14 8.15 -11.12
N ASN A 214 6.01 9.35 -10.57
CA ASN A 214 6.95 9.82 -9.57
C ASN A 214 6.81 9.00 -8.27
N ILE A 215 7.90 8.37 -7.84
CA ILE A 215 7.94 7.49 -6.68
C ILE A 215 8.52 8.28 -5.50
N ASP A 216 7.70 8.60 -4.49
CA ASP A 216 8.14 9.25 -3.25
C ASP A 216 8.76 8.25 -2.27
N ALA A 217 8.28 7.01 -2.30
CA ALA A 217 8.67 5.92 -1.41
C ALA A 217 8.52 4.56 -2.10
N THR A 218 8.93 3.50 -1.42
CA THR A 218 8.98 2.11 -1.89
C THR A 218 10.09 1.87 -2.91
N TYR A 219 10.25 0.62 -3.30
CA TYR A 219 11.13 0.19 -4.39
C TYR A 219 10.34 -0.27 -5.63
N LEU A 220 9.08 0.17 -5.74
CA LEU A 220 8.14 -0.26 -6.76
C LEU A 220 7.92 0.87 -7.76
N ALA A 221 8.23 0.63 -9.04
CA ALA A 221 7.90 1.55 -10.10
C ALA A 221 6.55 1.18 -10.73
N TRP A 222 5.71 2.20 -10.95
CA TRP A 222 4.42 2.08 -11.60
C TRP A 222 4.43 2.80 -12.92
N VAL A 223 4.33 2.06 -14.02
CA VAL A 223 4.51 2.58 -15.38
C VAL A 223 3.23 2.45 -16.18
N ASP A 224 2.82 3.53 -16.79
CA ASP A 224 1.69 3.65 -17.69
C ASP A 224 2.10 3.30 -19.13
N PHE A 225 1.44 2.31 -19.72
CA PHE A 225 1.61 1.82 -21.08
C PHE A 225 0.45 2.21 -22.01
N THR A 226 -0.49 3.03 -21.57
CA THR A 226 -1.68 3.38 -22.37
C THR A 226 -1.34 3.99 -23.72
N LYS A 227 -0.24 4.73 -23.80
CA LYS A 227 0.22 5.37 -25.04
C LYS A 227 0.88 4.40 -26.05
N THR A 228 1.07 3.13 -25.70
CA THR A 228 1.57 2.14 -26.67
C THR A 228 0.54 1.82 -27.75
N GLY A 229 -0.75 2.05 -27.46
CA GLY A 229 -1.85 1.64 -28.33
C GLY A 229 -2.17 0.13 -28.27
N ASP A 230 -1.40 -0.64 -27.52
CA ASP A 230 -1.61 -2.08 -27.34
C ASP A 230 -2.52 -2.39 -26.13
N THR A 231 -3.07 -3.59 -26.13
CA THR A 231 -3.77 -4.13 -24.95
C THR A 231 -2.78 -4.47 -23.84
N GLU A 232 -3.24 -4.48 -22.59
CA GLU A 232 -2.41 -4.90 -21.45
C GLU A 232 -1.82 -6.30 -21.67
N ASN A 233 -2.60 -7.21 -22.27
CA ASN A 233 -2.12 -8.57 -22.55
C ASN A 233 -0.97 -8.57 -23.55
N ASN A 234 -1.07 -7.81 -24.65
CA ASN A 234 -0.01 -7.71 -25.66
C ASN A 234 1.25 -7.10 -25.06
N ASN A 235 1.10 -6.01 -24.29
CA ASN A 235 2.22 -5.39 -23.59
C ASN A 235 2.89 -6.37 -22.60
N PHE A 236 2.10 -7.16 -21.85
CA PHE A 236 2.63 -8.18 -20.96
C PHE A 236 3.39 -9.27 -21.68
N GLN A 237 2.89 -9.75 -22.84
CA GLN A 237 3.56 -10.74 -23.65
C GLN A 237 4.91 -10.23 -24.20
N LYS A 238 4.96 -8.98 -24.68
CA LYS A 238 6.20 -8.32 -25.12
C LYS A 238 7.20 -8.22 -23.99
N LEU A 239 6.79 -7.73 -22.81
CA LEU A 239 7.65 -7.67 -21.64
C LEU A 239 8.21 -9.06 -21.27
N LYS A 240 7.34 -10.07 -21.22
CA LYS A 240 7.73 -11.42 -20.78
C LYS A 240 8.62 -12.16 -21.79
N TYR A 241 8.26 -12.15 -23.08
CA TYR A 241 8.89 -13.02 -24.06
C TYR A 241 9.98 -12.32 -24.89
N GLU A 242 9.83 -11.03 -25.16
CA GLU A 242 10.83 -10.26 -25.92
C GLU A 242 11.85 -9.62 -24.98
N SER A 243 11.38 -8.89 -23.94
CA SER A 243 12.25 -8.20 -22.99
C SER A 243 12.74 -9.08 -21.84
N LYS A 244 12.17 -10.29 -21.67
CA LYS A 244 12.48 -11.23 -20.55
C LYS A 244 12.22 -10.64 -19.16
N ILE A 245 11.28 -9.71 -19.05
CA ILE A 245 10.88 -9.05 -17.81
C ILE A 245 9.51 -9.55 -17.36
N ILE A 246 9.41 -10.02 -16.13
CA ILE A 246 8.12 -10.38 -15.49
C ILE A 246 7.72 -9.25 -14.55
N SER A 247 6.70 -8.51 -14.95
CA SER A 247 6.08 -7.43 -14.17
C SER A 247 4.72 -7.85 -13.59
N ASN A 248 4.20 -7.10 -12.63
CA ASN A 248 2.82 -7.27 -12.19
C ASN A 248 1.89 -6.46 -13.09
N ARG A 249 0.84 -7.11 -13.59
CA ARG A 249 -0.18 -6.48 -14.44
C ARG A 249 -1.06 -5.53 -13.64
N GLY A 250 -1.32 -4.37 -14.19
CA GLY A 250 -2.06 -3.31 -13.52
C GLY A 250 -3.52 -3.62 -13.26
N SER A 251 -4.18 -4.36 -14.16
CA SER A 251 -5.57 -4.82 -13.98
C SER A 251 -5.78 -5.60 -12.68
N THR A 252 -4.73 -6.25 -12.14
CA THR A 252 -4.82 -6.97 -10.86
C THR A 252 -4.94 -6.04 -9.65
N PHE A 253 -4.58 -4.76 -9.78
CA PHE A 253 -4.63 -3.76 -8.70
C PHE A 253 -5.99 -3.06 -8.60
N GLY A 254 -6.93 -3.33 -9.50
CA GLY A 254 -8.28 -2.77 -9.49
C GLY A 254 -8.51 -1.62 -10.45
N LEU A 255 -9.58 -0.86 -10.22
CA LEU A 255 -9.98 0.26 -11.08
C LEU A 255 -8.83 1.24 -11.28
N GLY A 256 -8.67 1.75 -12.51
CA GLY A 256 -7.59 2.67 -12.88
C GLY A 256 -6.21 2.02 -13.02
N GLY A 257 -6.12 0.67 -12.90
CA GLY A 257 -4.86 -0.06 -13.06
C GLY A 257 -4.60 -0.57 -14.47
N ASP A 258 -5.60 -0.62 -15.34
CA ASP A 258 -5.47 -1.19 -16.68
C ASP A 258 -4.34 -0.53 -17.48
N ASN A 259 -3.63 -1.34 -18.27
CA ASN A 259 -2.47 -0.92 -19.04
C ASN A 259 -1.35 -0.25 -18.22
N HIS A 260 -1.28 -0.53 -16.93
CA HIS A 260 -0.13 -0.19 -16.10
C HIS A 260 0.65 -1.46 -15.73
N PHE A 261 1.93 -1.29 -15.44
CA PHE A 261 2.77 -2.39 -14.96
C PHE A 261 3.62 -1.95 -13.79
N ARG A 262 3.70 -2.83 -12.77
CA ARG A 262 4.53 -2.59 -11.59
C ARG A 262 5.84 -3.37 -11.70
N PHE A 263 6.95 -2.66 -11.59
CA PHE A 263 8.31 -3.20 -11.60
C PHE A 263 8.92 -3.12 -10.20
N ASN A 264 9.78 -4.06 -9.87
CA ASN A 264 10.57 -4.06 -8.65
C ASN A 264 11.98 -3.53 -8.96
N LEU A 265 12.37 -2.44 -8.31
CA LEU A 265 13.68 -1.80 -8.48
C LEU A 265 14.72 -2.23 -7.41
N ALA A 266 14.32 -3.05 -6.43
CA ALA A 266 15.22 -3.61 -5.43
C ALA A 266 15.93 -4.85 -6.00
N THR A 267 16.80 -4.62 -6.99
CA THR A 267 17.60 -5.62 -7.69
C THR A 267 18.98 -5.04 -7.99
N SER A 268 19.91 -5.85 -8.53
CA SER A 268 21.20 -5.34 -9.01
C SER A 268 21.01 -4.27 -10.08
N THR A 269 21.98 -3.35 -10.19
CA THR A 269 21.94 -2.28 -11.21
C THR A 269 22.24 -2.80 -12.61
N GLU A 270 22.87 -3.97 -12.72
CA GLU A 270 23.25 -4.66 -13.95
C GLU A 270 22.10 -5.49 -14.53
#